data_496087676c60fcd28ae8226e29268427
#
_entry.id   496087676c60fcd28ae8226e29268427
#
_cell.length_a   1.000
_cell.length_b   1.000
_cell.length_c   1.000
_cell.angle_alpha   90.00
_cell.angle_beta   90.00
_cell.angle_gamma   90.00
#
_symmetry.space_group_name_H-M   'P 1'
#
loop_
_entity.id
_entity.type
_entity.pdbx_description
1 polymer ?
#
loop_
_entity_poly.entity_id
_entity_poly.type
_entity_poly.pdbx_seq_one_letter_code
_entity_poly.pdbx_strand_id
1 'polypeptide(L)'
;MNIKEKFLELTSRTYPHGTEEDIFPLLDSRLEKDEFGNLFIQIGESDVMFTSHLDTATSALTQVVHTFDGKLIKTDGKSILGADDKAGVVIMLNMIEKNIPGLYYFFLGEEVGCIGSRKVATKQKTEKIEGINKVISFDRRGTDSVITFQSSQRCCSETFGEALSKQLNLADETFSYKNDPTGILTDSIQFVGVYSECTNISVGYKNEHTYGEVQDIEHLDKLAQACLLVDWNSLPVERDPSKTEYKSYGGYRGYDGGWDDYDYGYSSRGMTNNRSFTKEPRTEKVWFHDKKYNYVSNVEVDTLTKKVVSVDLCKERIAYEKMIIDDLLESLELCYISSQWDGFKLKVLYEFDHSTECD
;
A
#
# COMPACT_ATOMS: atom_id res chain seq x y z
N MET A 1 2.46 17.15 23.01
CA MET A 1 3.25 15.88 23.06
C MET A 1 4.70 16.14 22.63
N ASN A 2 5.69 15.44 23.18
CA ASN A 2 7.06 15.45 22.65
C ASN A 2 7.16 14.39 21.55
N ILE A 3 7.33 14.82 20.32
CA ILE A 3 7.32 13.96 19.12
C ILE A 3 8.43 12.91 19.17
N LYS A 4 9.67 13.34 19.51
CA LYS A 4 10.81 12.40 19.59
C LYS A 4 10.65 11.35 20.68
N GLU A 5 10.22 11.76 21.87
CA GLU A 5 10.04 10.81 22.99
C GLU A 5 8.93 9.80 22.64
N LYS A 6 7.83 10.27 22.06
CA LYS A 6 6.72 9.38 21.64
C LYS A 6 7.12 8.44 20.52
N PHE A 7 7.89 8.92 19.54
CA PHE A 7 8.44 8.07 18.48
C PHE A 7 9.34 6.96 19.04
N LEU A 8 10.26 7.31 19.95
CA LEU A 8 11.15 6.33 20.60
C LEU A 8 10.38 5.31 21.46
N GLU A 9 9.31 5.75 22.11
CA GLU A 9 8.42 4.87 22.87
C GLU A 9 7.73 3.85 21.94
N LEU A 10 7.10 4.32 20.85
CA LEU A 10 6.38 3.47 19.91
C LEU A 10 7.30 2.53 19.12
N THR A 11 8.55 2.92 18.88
CA THR A 11 9.55 2.10 18.19
C THR A 11 10.50 1.37 19.13
N SER A 12 10.18 1.27 20.42
CA SER A 12 11.02 0.54 21.41
C SER A 12 11.08 -0.95 21.15
N ARG A 13 10.15 -1.49 20.40
CA ARG A 13 10.10 -2.88 19.93
C ARG A 13 9.39 -2.93 18.57
N THR A 14 9.58 -4.03 17.84
CA THR A 14 8.78 -4.32 16.65
C THR A 14 7.41 -4.88 17.02
N TYR A 15 6.44 -4.71 16.12
CA TYR A 15 5.06 -5.21 16.26
C TYR A 15 4.68 -5.99 15.00
N PRO A 16 5.13 -7.24 14.84
CA PRO A 16 4.71 -8.09 13.73
C PRO A 16 3.20 -8.22 13.67
N HIS A 17 2.64 -8.40 12.47
CA HIS A 17 1.21 -8.63 12.32
C HIS A 17 0.71 -9.74 13.26
N GLY A 18 -0.41 -9.47 13.94
CA GLY A 18 -0.98 -10.32 15.00
C GLY A 18 -0.49 -10.00 16.41
N THR A 19 0.42 -9.02 16.57
CA THR A 19 0.90 -8.54 17.88
C THR A 19 0.64 -7.05 18.10
N GLU A 20 -0.11 -6.40 17.20
CA GLU A 20 -0.39 -4.96 17.22
C GLU A 20 -1.14 -4.51 18.49
N GLU A 21 -1.89 -5.42 19.14
CA GLU A 21 -2.57 -5.08 20.40
C GLU A 21 -1.60 -4.70 21.52
N ASP A 22 -0.35 -5.11 21.44
CA ASP A 22 0.68 -4.76 22.42
C ASP A 22 1.09 -3.27 22.37
N ILE A 23 0.83 -2.55 21.27
CA ILE A 23 1.08 -1.10 21.17
C ILE A 23 -0.10 -0.28 21.69
N PHE A 24 -1.31 -0.84 21.78
CA PHE A 24 -2.52 -0.11 22.16
C PHE A 24 -2.41 0.68 23.47
N PRO A 25 -1.78 0.14 24.53
CA PRO A 25 -1.61 0.90 25.79
C PRO A 25 -0.75 2.16 25.66
N LEU A 26 0.03 2.27 24.57
CA LEU A 26 0.88 3.44 24.28
C LEU A 26 0.15 4.50 23.46
N LEU A 27 -1.06 4.22 22.96
CA LEU A 27 -1.85 5.13 22.15
C LEU A 27 -2.79 5.98 23.02
N ASP A 28 -3.64 6.79 22.38
CA ASP A 28 -4.63 7.59 23.10
C ASP A 28 -5.73 6.71 23.68
N SER A 29 -6.01 6.83 24.95
CA SER A 29 -6.99 5.99 25.66
C SER A 29 -8.45 6.21 25.24
N ARG A 30 -8.72 7.24 24.44
CA ARG A 30 -10.03 7.54 23.86
C ARG A 30 -10.33 6.75 22.58
N LEU A 31 -9.30 6.08 22.01
CA LEU A 31 -9.47 5.27 20.81
C LEU A 31 -10.43 4.10 21.07
N GLU A 32 -11.35 3.89 20.15
CA GLU A 32 -12.30 2.79 20.15
C GLU A 32 -11.83 1.69 19.17
N LYS A 33 -12.24 0.46 19.42
CA LYS A 33 -11.97 -0.67 18.54
C LYS A 33 -13.16 -0.89 17.63
N ASP A 34 -12.93 -0.95 16.31
CA ASP A 34 -13.96 -1.34 15.36
C ASP A 34 -14.21 -2.87 15.37
N GLU A 35 -15.20 -3.32 14.60
CA GLU A 35 -15.57 -4.75 14.49
C GLU A 35 -14.48 -5.61 13.84
N PHE A 36 -13.47 -5.00 13.20
CA PHE A 36 -12.34 -5.68 12.56
C PHE A 36 -11.06 -5.64 13.41
N GLY A 37 -11.12 -4.98 14.58
CA GLY A 37 -10.02 -4.83 15.51
C GLY A 37 -9.17 -3.59 15.33
N ASN A 38 -9.38 -2.79 14.28
CA ASN A 38 -8.68 -1.53 14.10
C ASN A 38 -9.07 -0.53 15.19
N LEU A 39 -8.19 0.43 15.47
CA LEU A 39 -8.51 1.51 16.39
C LEU A 39 -8.94 2.75 15.62
N PHE A 40 -9.93 3.48 16.15
CA PHE A 40 -10.39 4.71 15.55
C PHE A 40 -10.88 5.72 16.58
N ILE A 41 -10.95 6.99 16.19
CA ILE A 41 -11.60 8.07 16.93
C ILE A 41 -12.09 9.15 15.98
N GLN A 42 -13.26 9.70 16.25
CA GLN A 42 -13.76 10.92 15.61
C GLN A 42 -13.48 12.13 16.50
N ILE A 43 -12.77 13.12 15.98
CA ILE A 43 -12.55 14.42 16.64
C ILE A 43 -13.31 15.49 15.86
N GLY A 44 -14.26 16.14 16.49
CA GLY A 44 -15.04 17.23 15.87
C GLY A 44 -15.73 16.81 14.55
N GLU A 45 -16.08 17.82 13.74
CA GLU A 45 -16.67 17.63 12.39
C GLU A 45 -15.61 17.89 11.33
N SER A 46 -15.43 16.95 10.41
CA SER A 46 -14.49 17.04 9.30
C SER A 46 -14.88 16.08 8.18
N ASP A 47 -14.48 16.39 6.96
CA ASP A 47 -14.61 15.53 5.82
C ASP A 47 -13.35 14.70 5.51
N VAL A 48 -12.41 14.65 6.47
CA VAL A 48 -11.12 13.97 6.34
C VAL A 48 -11.05 12.74 7.24
N MET A 49 -10.60 11.62 6.67
CA MET A 49 -10.12 10.45 7.39
C MET A 49 -8.58 10.44 7.33
N PHE A 50 -7.93 10.41 8.47
CA PHE A 50 -6.47 10.22 8.61
C PHE A 50 -6.16 8.78 8.91
N THR A 51 -5.12 8.22 8.30
CA THR A 51 -4.78 6.81 8.45
C THR A 51 -3.29 6.58 8.65
N SER A 52 -2.98 5.55 9.43
CA SER A 52 -1.65 5.04 9.72
C SER A 52 -1.77 3.58 10.14
N HIS A 53 -0.70 2.78 10.07
CA HIS A 53 -0.77 1.38 10.50
C HIS A 53 0.09 1.08 11.73
N LEU A 54 -0.24 -0.03 12.41
CA LEU A 54 0.36 -0.39 13.69
C LEU A 54 1.37 -1.54 13.59
N ASP A 55 1.29 -2.36 12.57
CA ASP A 55 2.24 -3.46 12.37
C ASP A 55 3.62 -2.98 11.88
N THR A 56 4.57 -3.87 11.88
CA THR A 56 5.94 -3.66 11.40
C THR A 56 6.29 -4.79 10.43
N ALA A 57 6.95 -4.49 9.31
CA ALA A 57 7.34 -5.43 8.26
C ALA A 57 8.37 -6.48 8.72
N THR A 58 8.04 -7.25 9.74
CA THR A 58 8.89 -8.32 10.27
C THR A 58 8.06 -9.43 10.90
N SER A 59 8.58 -10.64 10.92
CA SER A 59 7.99 -11.74 11.71
C SER A 59 8.55 -11.85 13.12
N ALA A 60 9.58 -11.07 13.46
CA ALA A 60 10.25 -11.15 14.74
C ALA A 60 9.77 -10.05 15.70
N LEU A 61 9.33 -10.48 16.88
CA LEU A 61 9.10 -9.61 18.02
C LEU A 61 10.43 -9.31 18.69
N THR A 62 10.99 -8.12 18.48
CA THR A 62 12.35 -7.77 18.89
C THR A 62 12.37 -6.42 19.61
N GLN A 63 13.14 -6.30 20.68
CA GLN A 63 13.47 -5.02 21.29
C GLN A 63 14.38 -4.23 20.35
N VAL A 64 14.05 -2.97 20.11
CA VAL A 64 14.82 -2.09 19.24
C VAL A 64 15.82 -1.28 20.07
N VAL A 65 17.09 -1.36 19.68
CA VAL A 65 18.14 -0.52 20.28
C VAL A 65 18.36 0.69 19.37
N HIS A 66 17.85 1.84 19.82
CA HIS A 66 17.99 3.08 19.06
C HIS A 66 19.44 3.60 19.09
N THR A 67 19.89 4.05 17.93
CA THR A 67 21.15 4.79 17.75
C THR A 67 20.87 6.12 17.06
N PHE A 68 21.75 7.08 17.25
CA PHE A 68 21.53 8.46 16.77
C PHE A 68 22.72 8.92 15.93
N ASP A 69 22.40 9.53 14.78
CA ASP A 69 23.39 10.11 13.86
C ASP A 69 22.86 11.48 13.43
N GLY A 70 23.21 12.52 14.21
CA GLY A 70 22.63 13.85 14.06
C GLY A 70 21.11 13.83 14.24
N LYS A 71 20.38 14.17 13.20
CA LYS A 71 18.92 14.16 13.16
C LYS A 71 18.32 12.79 12.82
N LEU A 72 19.14 11.79 12.50
CA LEU A 72 18.67 10.47 12.12
C LEU A 72 18.60 9.54 13.33
N ILE A 73 17.46 8.91 13.52
CA ILE A 73 17.28 7.78 14.42
C ILE A 73 17.40 6.51 13.60
N LYS A 74 18.21 5.57 14.08
CA LYS A 74 18.51 4.27 13.46
C LYS A 74 18.43 3.18 14.51
N THR A 75 18.63 1.95 14.10
CA THR A 75 18.86 0.83 15.03
C THR A 75 20.35 0.47 15.11
N ASP A 76 20.67 -0.50 15.96
CA ASP A 76 22.02 -1.13 16.02
C ASP A 76 22.28 -2.12 14.87
N GLY A 77 21.40 -2.17 13.87
CA GLY A 77 21.49 -3.04 12.69
C GLY A 77 21.01 -4.48 12.93
N LYS A 78 20.34 -4.76 14.07
CA LYS A 78 19.83 -6.11 14.40
C LYS A 78 18.32 -6.22 14.32
N SER A 79 17.62 -5.11 14.12
CA SER A 79 16.17 -5.05 13.97
C SER A 79 15.78 -3.99 12.97
N ILE A 80 14.56 -4.08 12.46
CA ILE A 80 13.87 -2.96 11.77
C ILE A 80 13.57 -1.91 12.82
N LEU A 81 13.60 -0.63 12.45
CA LEU A 81 13.25 0.49 13.34
C LEU A 81 11.73 0.55 13.59
N GLY A 82 10.95 0.27 12.55
CA GLY A 82 9.50 0.42 12.55
C GLY A 82 9.05 1.88 12.48
N ALA A 83 9.86 2.74 11.86
CA ALA A 83 9.48 4.10 11.52
C ALA A 83 8.30 4.11 10.54
N ASP A 84 8.29 3.17 9.65
CA ASP A 84 7.17 2.67 8.88
C ASP A 84 6.28 1.76 9.77
N ASP A 85 5.10 2.19 10.28
CA ASP A 85 4.52 3.54 10.12
C ASP A 85 4.32 4.24 11.49
N LYS A 86 5.19 4.00 12.47
CA LYS A 86 5.10 4.68 13.77
C LYS A 86 5.35 6.19 13.66
N ALA A 87 5.95 6.64 12.54
CA ALA A 87 6.07 8.07 12.23
C ALA A 87 4.68 8.70 11.99
N GLY A 88 3.85 8.07 11.16
CA GLY A 88 2.47 8.51 10.94
C GLY A 88 1.62 8.40 12.20
N VAL A 89 1.78 7.32 12.96
CA VAL A 89 1.09 7.17 14.27
C VAL A 89 1.39 8.35 15.18
N VAL A 90 2.64 8.79 15.30
CA VAL A 90 3.03 9.96 16.15
C VAL A 90 2.37 11.24 15.65
N ILE A 91 2.36 11.50 14.33
CA ILE A 91 1.69 12.68 13.76
C ILE A 91 0.22 12.66 14.14
N MET A 92 -0.49 11.55 13.91
CA MET A 92 -1.92 11.44 14.21
C MET A 92 -2.20 11.59 15.70
N LEU A 93 -1.40 11.01 16.59
CA LEU A 93 -1.54 11.20 18.03
C LEU A 93 -1.35 12.69 18.46
N ASN A 94 -0.41 13.41 17.83
CA ASN A 94 -0.23 14.83 18.07
C ASN A 94 -1.46 15.66 17.63
N MET A 95 -2.01 15.33 16.45
CA MET A 95 -3.22 15.97 15.94
C MET A 95 -4.43 15.70 16.86
N ILE A 96 -4.60 14.45 17.32
CA ILE A 96 -5.65 14.06 18.28
C ILE A 96 -5.52 14.81 19.60
N GLU A 97 -4.32 14.92 20.17
CA GLU A 97 -4.04 15.68 21.40
C GLU A 97 -4.42 17.16 21.25
N LYS A 98 -4.19 17.73 20.07
CA LYS A 98 -4.53 19.13 19.75
C LYS A 98 -5.96 19.32 19.25
N ASN A 99 -6.76 18.26 19.26
CA ASN A 99 -8.15 18.24 18.81
C ASN A 99 -8.34 18.75 17.38
N ILE A 100 -7.44 18.41 16.47
CA ILE A 100 -7.63 18.67 15.03
C ILE A 100 -8.81 17.83 14.54
N PRO A 101 -9.84 18.43 13.92
CA PRO A 101 -11.01 17.70 13.47
C PRO A 101 -10.67 16.67 12.39
N GLY A 102 -11.19 15.45 12.53
CA GLY A 102 -10.98 14.34 11.59
C GLY A 102 -11.45 13.02 12.15
N LEU A 103 -11.63 12.05 11.26
CA LEU A 103 -11.77 10.64 11.60
C LEU A 103 -10.39 10.00 11.52
N TYR A 104 -9.89 9.48 12.62
CA TYR A 104 -8.56 8.87 12.70
C TYR A 104 -8.70 7.35 12.76
N TYR A 105 -8.00 6.65 11.86
CA TYR A 105 -7.91 5.20 11.85
C TYR A 105 -6.46 4.73 11.99
N PHE A 106 -6.24 3.80 12.90
CA PHE A 106 -4.98 3.06 13.07
C PHE A 106 -5.25 1.62 12.65
N PHE A 107 -4.76 1.25 11.47
CA PHE A 107 -5.06 -0.02 10.85
C PHE A 107 -4.13 -1.15 11.30
N LEU A 108 -4.64 -2.38 11.22
CA LEU A 108 -3.90 -3.61 11.50
C LEU A 108 -3.58 -4.32 10.19
N GLY A 109 -2.36 -4.88 10.10
CA GLY A 109 -1.96 -5.74 9.00
C GLY A 109 -1.84 -5.03 7.65
N GLU A 110 -1.28 -3.82 7.62
CA GLU A 110 -0.93 -3.13 6.38
C GLU A 110 0.14 -3.91 5.63
N GLU A 111 1.23 -4.26 6.33
CA GLU A 111 2.42 -4.94 5.83
C GLU A 111 2.17 -6.35 5.27
N VAL A 112 1.02 -6.91 5.58
CA VAL A 112 0.56 -8.22 5.06
C VAL A 112 -0.61 -8.06 4.10
N GLY A 113 -0.73 -6.88 3.50
CA GLY A 113 -1.67 -6.56 2.42
C GLY A 113 -2.89 -5.78 2.85
N CYS A 114 -2.75 -4.77 3.70
CA CYS A 114 -3.77 -3.79 4.10
C CYS A 114 -5.04 -4.47 4.65
N ILE A 115 -4.88 -5.46 5.54
CA ILE A 115 -6.01 -6.32 5.99
C ILE A 115 -7.10 -5.48 6.66
N GLY A 116 -6.72 -4.60 7.57
CA GLY A 116 -7.64 -3.77 8.35
C GLY A 116 -8.39 -2.79 7.47
N SER A 117 -7.67 -1.95 6.73
CA SER A 117 -8.24 -0.93 5.86
C SER A 117 -9.11 -1.51 4.74
N ARG A 118 -8.71 -2.67 4.17
CA ARG A 118 -9.51 -3.37 3.15
C ARG A 118 -10.87 -3.81 3.67
N LYS A 119 -10.94 -4.31 4.91
CA LYS A 119 -12.22 -4.69 5.53
C LYS A 119 -13.11 -3.47 5.74
N VAL A 120 -12.55 -2.38 6.28
CA VAL A 120 -13.27 -1.11 6.47
C VAL A 120 -13.72 -0.54 5.13
N ALA A 121 -12.85 -0.44 4.13
CA ALA A 121 -13.20 0.07 2.81
C ALA A 121 -14.28 -0.79 2.12
N THR A 122 -14.22 -2.11 2.26
CA THR A 122 -15.24 -3.00 1.70
C THR A 122 -16.61 -2.75 2.34
N LYS A 123 -16.67 -2.59 3.65
CA LYS A 123 -17.90 -2.21 4.36
C LYS A 123 -18.41 -0.85 3.88
N GLN A 124 -17.54 0.13 3.75
CA GLN A 124 -17.90 1.50 3.36
C GLN A 124 -18.33 1.64 1.88
N LYS A 125 -18.17 0.64 1.04
CA LYS A 125 -18.80 0.61 -0.30
C LYS A 125 -20.33 0.54 -0.22
N THR A 126 -20.87 -0.06 0.83
CA THR A 126 -22.31 -0.20 1.05
C THR A 126 -22.83 0.67 2.21
N GLU A 127 -21.98 0.93 3.19
CA GLU A 127 -22.28 1.69 4.41
C GLU A 127 -21.28 2.85 4.54
N LYS A 128 -21.31 3.77 3.56
CA LYS A 128 -20.38 4.91 3.51
C LYS A 128 -20.55 5.78 4.74
N ILE A 129 -19.41 6.18 5.34
CA ILE A 129 -19.44 7.20 6.41
C ILE A 129 -19.79 8.53 5.76
N GLU A 130 -20.93 9.10 6.17
CA GLU A 130 -21.40 10.37 5.64
C GLU A 130 -20.42 11.51 5.97
N GLY A 131 -20.27 12.42 5.04
CA GLY A 131 -19.42 13.60 5.19
C GLY A 131 -17.95 13.39 4.83
N ILE A 132 -17.41 12.16 4.85
CA ILE A 132 -16.01 11.92 4.46
C ILE A 132 -15.85 11.98 2.94
N ASN A 133 -14.84 12.75 2.48
CA ASN A 133 -14.46 12.90 1.07
C ASN A 133 -12.97 12.69 0.83
N LYS A 134 -12.15 12.78 1.87
CA LYS A 134 -10.69 12.75 1.82
C LYS A 134 -10.16 11.66 2.73
N VAL A 135 -9.15 10.89 2.27
CA VAL A 135 -8.41 9.89 3.05
C VAL A 135 -6.93 10.19 2.91
N ILE A 136 -6.26 10.42 4.02
CA ILE A 136 -4.85 10.85 4.04
C ILE A 136 -4.06 9.88 4.91
N SER A 137 -3.18 9.09 4.27
CA SER A 137 -2.20 8.27 4.96
C SER A 137 -0.94 9.08 5.25
N PHE A 138 -0.35 8.86 6.43
CA PHE A 138 0.96 9.38 6.80
C PHE A 138 2.01 8.26 6.74
N ASP A 139 2.16 7.64 5.58
CA ASP A 139 2.87 6.37 5.40
C ASP A 139 3.68 6.37 4.09
N ARG A 140 4.40 7.47 3.83
CA ARG A 140 5.28 7.55 2.67
C ARG A 140 6.71 7.88 3.10
N ARG A 141 7.66 7.11 2.59
CA ARG A 141 9.08 7.41 2.73
C ARG A 141 9.46 8.77 2.13
N GLY A 142 10.59 9.31 2.58
CA GLY A 142 11.09 10.59 2.08
C GLY A 142 10.48 11.79 2.80
N THR A 143 10.58 12.98 2.21
CA THR A 143 10.31 14.24 2.89
C THR A 143 9.52 15.24 2.06
N ASP A 144 9.08 14.87 0.83
CA ASP A 144 8.60 15.86 -0.13
C ASP A 144 7.46 15.39 -1.04
N SER A 145 6.86 14.21 -0.76
CA SER A 145 5.83 13.65 -1.62
C SER A 145 4.42 13.81 -1.05
N VAL A 146 3.50 14.29 -1.88
CA VAL A 146 2.04 14.10 -1.77
C VAL A 146 1.65 13.21 -2.94
N ILE A 147 1.22 11.99 -2.65
CA ILE A 147 1.01 10.95 -3.66
C ILE A 147 -0.29 11.18 -4.43
N THR A 148 -0.20 11.25 -5.77
CA THR A 148 -1.35 11.44 -6.66
C THR A 148 -1.75 10.17 -7.43
N PHE A 149 -0.85 9.19 -7.52
CA PHE A 149 -1.13 7.85 -8.03
C PHE A 149 -0.55 6.80 -7.09
N GLN A 150 -1.33 5.74 -6.82
CA GLN A 150 -0.88 4.57 -6.08
C GLN A 150 -1.07 3.33 -6.95
N SER A 151 -0.04 2.49 -7.06
CA SER A 151 -0.07 1.29 -7.94
C SER A 151 -0.58 1.59 -9.35
N SER A 152 -0.16 2.72 -9.91
CA SER A 152 -0.57 3.26 -11.21
C SER A 152 -2.01 3.76 -11.32
N GLN A 153 -2.82 3.66 -10.28
CA GLN A 153 -4.18 4.21 -10.24
C GLN A 153 -4.16 5.61 -9.63
N ARG A 154 -4.85 6.56 -10.24
CA ARG A 154 -5.03 7.89 -9.65
C ARG A 154 -5.79 7.79 -8.33
N CYS A 155 -5.19 8.31 -7.28
CA CYS A 155 -5.77 8.25 -5.94
C CYS A 155 -6.28 9.61 -5.46
N CYS A 156 -5.69 10.73 -5.91
CA CYS A 156 -6.23 12.07 -5.69
C CYS A 156 -6.06 12.96 -6.92
N SER A 157 -6.77 14.08 -6.96
CA SER A 157 -6.63 15.09 -8.00
C SER A 157 -5.31 15.83 -7.90
N GLU A 158 -4.82 16.38 -9.02
CA GLU A 158 -3.62 17.24 -9.02
C GLU A 158 -3.86 18.47 -8.14
N THR A 159 -5.05 19.09 -8.26
CA THR A 159 -5.44 20.28 -7.50
C THR A 159 -5.43 20.03 -6.00
N PHE A 160 -5.91 18.85 -5.55
CA PHE A 160 -5.84 18.47 -4.15
C PHE A 160 -4.40 18.37 -3.67
N GLY A 161 -3.57 17.63 -4.41
CA GLY A 161 -2.16 17.43 -4.05
C GLY A 161 -1.36 18.74 -4.02
N GLU A 162 -1.59 19.63 -4.99
CA GLU A 162 -1.00 20.97 -5.04
C GLU A 162 -1.43 21.85 -3.86
N ALA A 163 -2.73 21.83 -3.51
CA ALA A 163 -3.27 22.60 -2.40
C ALA A 163 -2.68 22.13 -1.07
N LEU A 164 -2.61 20.81 -0.84
CA LEU A 164 -2.01 20.23 0.36
C LEU A 164 -0.51 20.53 0.45
N SER A 165 0.23 20.29 -0.65
CA SER A 165 1.65 20.61 -0.74
C SER A 165 1.93 22.07 -0.43
N LYS A 166 1.11 22.99 -0.96
CA LYS A 166 1.24 24.42 -0.70
C LYS A 166 1.02 24.75 0.78
N GLN A 167 0.01 24.18 1.42
CA GLN A 167 -0.23 24.44 2.85
C GLN A 167 0.89 23.91 3.72
N LEU A 168 1.41 22.71 3.46
CA LEU A 168 2.56 22.15 4.16
C LEU A 168 3.82 23.02 4.00
N ASN A 169 4.11 23.46 2.77
CA ASN A 169 5.27 24.32 2.47
C ASN A 169 5.13 25.73 3.06
N LEU A 170 3.92 26.22 3.30
CA LEU A 170 3.68 27.48 4.00
C LEU A 170 3.83 27.34 5.51
N ALA A 171 3.57 26.15 6.05
CA ALA A 171 3.69 25.90 7.49
C ALA A 171 5.16 25.82 7.96
N ASP A 172 6.08 25.35 7.09
CA ASP A 172 7.52 25.36 7.34
C ASP A 172 8.28 25.64 6.02
N GLU A 173 9.11 26.68 6.01
CA GLU A 173 9.87 27.12 4.83
C GLU A 173 10.94 26.13 4.34
N THR A 174 11.29 25.15 5.18
CA THR A 174 12.24 24.09 4.82
C THR A 174 11.61 22.93 4.04
N PHE A 175 10.29 22.91 3.93
CA PHE A 175 9.56 21.91 3.18
C PHE A 175 9.56 22.19 1.67
N SER A 176 9.45 21.13 0.91
CA SER A 176 9.38 21.15 -0.56
C SER A 176 8.39 20.11 -1.08
N TYR A 177 7.29 19.92 -0.36
CA TYR A 177 6.24 18.97 -0.77
C TYR A 177 5.70 19.30 -2.15
N LYS A 178 5.43 18.28 -2.92
CA LYS A 178 4.91 18.36 -4.29
C LYS A 178 4.14 17.10 -4.64
N ASN A 179 3.33 17.19 -5.68
CA ASN A 179 2.69 16.03 -6.28
C ASN A 179 3.72 14.99 -6.72
N ASP A 180 3.50 13.74 -6.32
CA ASP A 180 4.33 12.60 -6.67
C ASP A 180 3.45 11.45 -7.20
N PRO A 181 3.59 11.09 -8.50
CA PRO A 181 2.79 10.02 -9.10
C PRO A 181 3.41 8.62 -8.91
N THR A 182 4.36 8.44 -7.98
CA THR A 182 5.12 7.19 -7.83
C THR A 182 4.74 6.37 -6.60
N GLY A 183 3.52 6.56 -6.08
CA GLY A 183 3.02 5.80 -4.94
C GLY A 183 2.87 4.31 -5.23
N ILE A 184 3.12 3.52 -4.19
CA ILE A 184 2.85 2.09 -4.16
C ILE A 184 1.59 1.80 -3.32
N LEU A 185 1.44 0.61 -2.81
CA LEU A 185 0.32 0.21 -1.97
C LEU A 185 0.45 0.84 -0.57
N THR A 186 -0.66 1.31 0.00
CA THR A 186 -0.87 1.66 1.41
C THR A 186 -2.36 1.64 1.73
N ASP A 187 -2.75 1.91 2.98
CA ASP A 187 -4.14 1.87 3.43
C ASP A 187 -5.08 2.79 2.65
N SER A 188 -4.67 4.02 2.29
CA SER A 188 -5.54 4.98 1.59
C SER A 188 -6.00 4.51 0.21
N ILE A 189 -5.25 3.63 -0.49
CA ILE A 189 -5.68 3.13 -1.80
C ILE A 189 -6.93 2.25 -1.71
N GLN A 190 -7.17 1.62 -0.57
CA GLN A 190 -8.35 0.78 -0.37
C GLN A 190 -9.65 1.58 -0.49
N PHE A 191 -9.58 2.89 -0.27
CA PHE A 191 -10.72 3.81 -0.27
C PHE A 191 -10.93 4.57 -1.57
N VAL A 192 -10.05 4.40 -2.57
CA VAL A 192 -10.08 5.15 -3.85
C VAL A 192 -11.41 5.00 -4.61
N GLY A 193 -12.09 3.85 -4.50
CA GLY A 193 -13.42 3.64 -5.08
C GLY A 193 -14.58 4.09 -4.18
N VAL A 194 -14.29 4.66 -3.00
CA VAL A 194 -15.29 5.10 -2.02
C VAL A 194 -15.26 6.61 -1.83
N TYR A 195 -14.08 7.19 -1.69
CA TYR A 195 -13.86 8.62 -1.43
C TYR A 195 -13.09 9.29 -2.56
N SER A 196 -13.26 10.60 -2.67
CA SER A 196 -12.75 11.36 -3.81
C SER A 196 -11.24 11.54 -3.76
N GLU A 197 -10.67 11.93 -2.64
CA GLU A 197 -9.26 12.26 -2.54
C GLU A 197 -8.58 11.29 -1.55
N CYS A 198 -7.73 10.39 -2.05
CA CYS A 198 -7.03 9.40 -1.24
C CYS A 198 -5.52 9.52 -1.49
N THR A 199 -4.78 10.12 -0.57
CA THR A 199 -3.36 10.38 -0.72
C THR A 199 -2.50 9.72 0.36
N ASN A 200 -1.19 9.74 0.15
CA ASN A 200 -0.18 9.36 1.12
C ASN A 200 0.91 10.44 1.17
N ILE A 201 1.38 10.81 2.36
CA ILE A 201 2.31 11.91 2.59
C ILE A 201 3.63 11.37 3.14
N SER A 202 4.76 11.88 2.63
CA SER A 202 6.10 11.57 3.15
C SER A 202 6.27 12.05 4.60
N VAL A 203 6.76 11.15 5.47
CA VAL A 203 6.87 11.40 6.91
C VAL A 203 8.31 11.33 7.45
N GLY A 204 9.30 11.19 6.57
CA GLY A 204 10.72 11.35 6.94
C GLY A 204 11.50 10.06 7.12
N TYR A 205 10.90 8.87 7.03
CA TYR A 205 11.68 7.63 7.05
C TYR A 205 12.27 7.28 5.69
N LYS A 206 13.28 6.42 5.69
CA LYS A 206 13.93 5.85 4.50
C LYS A 206 14.41 4.43 4.81
N ASN A 207 14.59 3.65 3.74
CA ASN A 207 15.05 2.26 3.80
C ASN A 207 14.14 1.38 4.65
N GLU A 208 12.84 1.65 4.57
CA GLU A 208 11.78 0.87 5.22
C GLU A 208 11.95 -0.64 4.92
N HIS A 209 11.43 -1.51 5.79
CA HIS A 209 11.48 -2.97 5.69
C HIS A 209 12.91 -3.57 5.73
N THR A 210 13.91 -2.78 6.13
CA THR A 210 15.31 -3.24 6.26
C THR A 210 15.92 -2.87 7.62
N TYR A 211 16.98 -3.54 8.00
CA TYR A 211 17.76 -3.18 9.19
C TYR A 211 18.53 -1.85 9.05
N GLY A 212 18.54 -1.28 7.85
CA GLY A 212 19.07 0.05 7.56
C GLY A 212 18.02 1.17 7.60
N GLU A 213 16.82 0.88 8.09
CA GLU A 213 15.74 1.85 8.24
C GLU A 213 16.16 3.02 9.14
N VAL A 214 15.79 4.23 8.73
CA VAL A 214 16.14 5.46 9.45
C VAL A 214 14.94 6.42 9.47
N GLN A 215 14.82 7.20 10.54
CA GLN A 215 13.87 8.30 10.65
C GLN A 215 14.60 9.63 10.78
N ASP A 216 14.26 10.61 9.95
CA ASP A 216 14.62 12.01 10.16
C ASP A 216 13.68 12.61 11.21
N ILE A 217 14.16 12.71 12.45
CA ILE A 217 13.32 13.14 13.57
C ILE A 217 13.03 14.66 13.55
N GLU A 218 13.90 15.46 12.93
CA GLU A 218 13.64 16.89 12.77
C GLU A 218 12.53 17.12 11.75
N HIS A 219 12.55 16.37 10.64
CA HIS A 219 11.46 16.40 9.66
C HIS A 219 10.15 15.95 10.27
N LEU A 220 10.15 14.84 11.02
CA LEU A 220 8.95 14.33 11.69
C LEU A 220 8.34 15.34 12.66
N ASP A 221 9.18 15.98 13.49
CA ASP A 221 8.72 17.01 14.42
C ASP A 221 8.11 18.20 13.69
N LYS A 222 8.80 18.73 12.67
CA LYS A 222 8.30 19.83 11.84
C LYS A 222 6.98 19.47 11.15
N LEU A 223 6.87 18.26 10.59
CA LEU A 223 5.65 17.81 9.92
C LEU A 223 4.49 17.68 10.91
N ALA A 224 4.75 17.13 12.10
CA ALA A 224 3.75 17.02 13.15
C ALA A 224 3.23 18.40 13.60
N GLN A 225 4.08 19.45 13.60
CA GLN A 225 3.64 20.82 13.87
C GLN A 225 2.92 21.43 12.67
N ALA A 226 3.40 21.20 11.44
CA ALA A 226 2.76 21.71 10.23
C ALA A 226 1.33 21.17 10.06
N CYS A 227 1.10 19.89 10.37
CA CYS A 227 -0.22 19.27 10.33
C CYS A 227 -1.25 19.93 11.27
N LEU A 228 -0.81 20.67 12.29
CA LEU A 228 -1.69 21.48 13.15
C LEU A 228 -2.15 22.77 12.48
N LEU A 229 -1.45 23.24 11.45
CA LEU A 229 -1.68 24.50 10.75
C LEU A 229 -2.40 24.35 9.42
N VAL A 230 -2.45 23.14 8.87
CA VAL A 230 -3.17 22.83 7.64
C VAL A 230 -4.68 22.98 7.86
N ASP A 231 -5.34 23.75 7.00
CA ASP A 231 -6.80 23.78 6.92
C ASP A 231 -7.32 22.60 6.09
N TRP A 232 -7.43 21.43 6.74
CA TRP A 232 -7.79 20.18 6.12
C TRP A 232 -9.15 20.19 5.43
N ASN A 233 -10.12 20.92 5.99
CA ASN A 233 -11.47 21.00 5.45
C ASN A 233 -11.55 21.89 4.20
N SER A 234 -10.63 22.86 4.05
CA SER A 234 -10.59 23.74 2.87
C SER A 234 -9.92 23.11 1.63
N LEU A 235 -9.30 21.92 1.77
CA LEU A 235 -8.68 21.25 0.66
C LEU A 235 -9.73 20.86 -0.41
N PRO A 236 -9.44 21.08 -1.71
CA PRO A 236 -10.39 20.80 -2.79
C PRO A 236 -10.77 19.33 -2.88
N VAL A 237 -11.95 19.06 -3.44
CA VAL A 237 -12.47 17.72 -3.72
C VAL A 237 -12.95 17.71 -5.17
N GLU A 238 -12.21 17.07 -6.06
CA GLU A 238 -12.46 17.11 -7.50
C GLU A 238 -12.59 15.73 -8.14
N ARG A 239 -11.85 14.72 -7.62
CA ARG A 239 -11.88 13.39 -8.22
C ARG A 239 -13.23 12.70 -7.98
N ASP A 240 -13.76 12.07 -9.03
CA ASP A 240 -14.94 11.21 -8.97
C ASP A 240 -14.50 9.76 -8.60
N PRO A 241 -14.85 9.25 -7.42
CA PRO A 241 -14.41 7.92 -6.98
C PRO A 241 -15.01 6.77 -7.82
N SER A 242 -16.07 7.03 -8.59
CA SER A 242 -16.66 6.04 -9.50
C SER A 242 -15.83 5.84 -10.78
N LYS A 243 -14.92 6.77 -11.08
CA LYS A 243 -14.06 6.73 -12.26
C LYS A 243 -12.66 6.24 -11.91
N THR A 244 -12.20 5.23 -12.62
CA THR A 244 -10.83 4.72 -12.49
C THR A 244 -9.97 5.32 -13.58
N GLU A 245 -8.90 6.01 -13.18
CA GLU A 245 -7.88 6.56 -14.08
C GLU A 245 -6.54 5.89 -13.76
N TYR A 246 -5.92 5.31 -14.79
CA TYR A 246 -4.59 4.73 -14.68
C TYR A 246 -3.54 5.62 -15.33
N LYS A 247 -2.33 5.63 -14.76
CA LYS A 247 -1.17 6.31 -15.34
C LYS A 247 -0.89 5.71 -16.71
N SER A 248 -1.04 6.52 -17.77
CA SER A 248 -0.60 6.13 -19.10
C SER A 248 0.94 6.14 -19.08
N TYR A 249 1.56 4.98 -19.10
CA TYR A 249 2.95 4.89 -19.53
C TYR A 249 2.94 5.21 -21.02
N GLY A 250 3.38 6.43 -21.36
CA GLY A 250 3.44 6.91 -22.75
C GLY A 250 3.98 5.79 -23.63
N GLY A 251 3.12 5.35 -24.54
CA GLY A 251 3.52 4.40 -25.56
C GLY A 251 4.81 4.92 -26.17
N TYR A 252 5.73 4.04 -26.49
CA TYR A 252 6.87 4.33 -27.34
C TYR A 252 6.41 5.31 -28.41
N ARG A 253 6.97 6.53 -28.40
CA ARG A 253 6.84 7.42 -29.55
C ARG A 253 7.42 6.62 -30.71
N GLY A 254 6.52 6.04 -31.50
CA GLY A 254 6.87 5.56 -32.82
C GLY A 254 7.59 6.69 -33.50
N TYR A 255 8.77 6.41 -33.99
CA TYR A 255 9.52 7.27 -34.87
C TYR A 255 8.55 7.63 -36.00
N ASP A 256 8.09 8.88 -36.00
CA ASP A 256 7.31 9.47 -37.09
C ASP A 256 8.29 9.76 -38.23
N GLY A 257 8.69 8.68 -38.87
CA GLY A 257 9.39 8.72 -40.15
C GLY A 257 8.32 8.54 -41.22
N GLY A 258 7.94 9.66 -41.86
CA GLY A 258 7.04 9.62 -42.97
C GLY A 258 7.54 8.63 -44.05
N TRP A 259 6.61 7.78 -44.44
CA TRP A 259 6.72 7.01 -45.67
C TRP A 259 5.45 7.31 -46.48
N ASP A 260 5.74 7.94 -47.60
CA ASP A 260 4.78 8.28 -48.63
C ASP A 260 3.95 7.10 -49.12
N ASP A 261 2.72 7.42 -49.51
CA ASP A 261 1.79 6.60 -50.25
C ASP A 261 2.46 5.69 -51.29
N TYR A 262 2.29 4.38 -51.13
CA TYR A 262 2.29 3.45 -52.24
C TYR A 262 1.08 2.53 -52.15
N ASP A 263 0.12 2.88 -52.99
CA ASP A 263 -1.00 2.10 -53.46
C ASP A 263 -0.49 0.77 -54.06
N TYR A 264 -0.91 -0.37 -53.54
CA TYR A 264 -0.82 -1.66 -54.25
C TYR A 264 -2.11 -2.47 -54.16
N GLY A 265 -2.68 -2.56 -55.31
CA GLY A 265 -3.91 -3.21 -55.70
C GLY A 265 -4.05 -4.66 -55.22
N TYR A 266 -5.27 -5.01 -55.01
CA TYR A 266 -5.83 -6.33 -54.87
C TYR A 266 -5.41 -7.28 -56.01
N SER A 267 -4.76 -8.38 -55.68
CA SER A 267 -4.69 -9.57 -56.54
C SER A 267 -4.92 -10.82 -55.70
N SER A 268 -6.09 -11.38 -55.82
CA SER A 268 -6.45 -12.70 -55.35
C SER A 268 -5.71 -13.79 -56.09
N ARG A 269 -4.80 -14.52 -55.44
CA ARG A 269 -4.44 -15.88 -55.84
C ARG A 269 -4.18 -16.74 -54.58
N GLY A 270 -4.97 -17.79 -54.48
CA GLY A 270 -4.87 -18.76 -53.39
C GLY A 270 -3.52 -19.49 -53.37
N MET A 271 -3.01 -19.61 -52.18
CA MET A 271 -2.07 -20.67 -51.80
C MET A 271 -2.47 -21.19 -50.43
N THR A 272 -2.94 -22.42 -50.43
CA THR A 272 -3.07 -23.26 -49.25
C THR A 272 -1.68 -23.53 -48.68
N ASN A 273 -1.34 -22.83 -47.64
CA ASN A 273 -0.21 -23.19 -46.79
C ASN A 273 -0.77 -23.62 -45.42
N ASN A 274 -0.84 -24.90 -45.22
CA ASN A 274 -0.96 -25.57 -43.94
C ASN A 274 0.30 -25.24 -43.12
N ARG A 275 0.33 -24.08 -42.51
CA ARG A 275 1.22 -23.80 -41.36
C ARG A 275 0.41 -24.12 -40.12
N SER A 276 0.73 -25.20 -39.46
CA SER A 276 0.34 -25.44 -38.07
C SER A 276 0.87 -24.28 -37.25
N PHE A 277 0.00 -23.34 -36.88
CA PHE A 277 0.28 -22.39 -35.86
C PHE A 277 0.36 -23.15 -34.53
N THR A 278 1.55 -23.53 -34.12
CA THR A 278 1.82 -23.76 -32.72
C THR A 278 1.59 -22.43 -32.04
N LYS A 279 0.41 -22.24 -31.44
CA LYS A 279 0.18 -21.10 -30.55
C LYS A 279 1.17 -21.25 -29.42
N GLU A 280 2.12 -20.32 -29.33
CA GLU A 280 2.95 -20.24 -28.13
C GLU A 280 2.04 -20.17 -26.90
N PRO A 281 2.32 -20.93 -25.86
CA PRO A 281 1.54 -20.88 -24.64
C PRO A 281 1.54 -19.47 -24.10
N ARG A 282 0.37 -18.90 -23.90
CA ARG A 282 0.24 -17.60 -23.23
C ARG A 282 0.24 -17.87 -21.74
N THR A 283 1.30 -17.49 -21.07
CA THR A 283 1.37 -17.58 -19.62
C THR A 283 0.86 -16.29 -18.97
N GLU A 284 0.19 -16.40 -17.85
CA GLU A 284 -0.23 -15.29 -16.99
C GLU A 284 0.38 -15.49 -15.61
N LYS A 285 0.97 -14.42 -15.04
CA LYS A 285 1.48 -14.43 -13.67
C LYS A 285 0.37 -14.06 -12.71
N VAL A 286 0.14 -14.90 -11.74
CA VAL A 286 -0.85 -14.74 -10.69
C VAL A 286 -0.14 -14.63 -9.35
N TRP A 287 -0.42 -13.58 -8.60
CA TRP A 287 0.10 -13.40 -7.25
C TRP A 287 -0.73 -14.20 -6.26
N PHE A 288 -0.04 -14.84 -5.36
CA PHE A 288 -0.65 -15.68 -4.36
C PHE A 288 -0.06 -15.39 -2.98
N HIS A 289 -0.93 -15.21 -1.98
CA HIS A 289 -0.55 -14.97 -0.59
C HIS A 289 -0.81 -16.20 0.26
N ASP A 290 0.24 -16.79 0.80
CA ASP A 290 0.17 -17.90 1.74
C ASP A 290 -0.13 -17.38 3.15
N LYS A 291 -1.32 -17.70 3.66
CA LYS A 291 -1.75 -17.25 4.99
C LYS A 291 -1.01 -17.92 6.15
N LYS A 292 -0.50 -19.13 5.95
CA LYS A 292 0.18 -19.89 7.00
C LYS A 292 1.60 -19.41 7.20
N TYR A 293 2.29 -19.11 6.11
CA TYR A 293 3.70 -18.72 6.13
C TYR A 293 3.92 -17.23 5.90
N ASN A 294 2.84 -16.49 5.67
CA ASN A 294 2.84 -15.05 5.47
C ASN A 294 3.84 -14.58 4.41
N TYR A 295 3.77 -15.16 3.23
CA TYR A 295 4.57 -14.70 2.10
C TYR A 295 3.78 -14.72 0.80
N VAL A 296 4.25 -13.98 -0.20
CA VAL A 296 3.64 -13.86 -1.52
C VAL A 296 4.49 -14.60 -2.54
N SER A 297 3.87 -15.42 -3.37
CA SER A 297 4.52 -16.10 -4.48
C SER A 297 3.90 -15.74 -5.82
N ASN A 298 4.71 -15.84 -6.88
CA ASN A 298 4.23 -15.77 -8.26
C ASN A 298 3.94 -17.16 -8.78
N VAL A 299 2.74 -17.36 -9.28
CA VAL A 299 2.34 -18.56 -9.98
C VAL A 299 2.15 -18.22 -11.46
N GLU A 300 2.87 -18.86 -12.33
CA GLU A 300 2.71 -18.71 -13.78
C GLU A 300 1.77 -19.79 -14.31
N VAL A 301 0.71 -19.37 -14.98
CA VAL A 301 -0.38 -20.23 -15.43
C VAL A 301 -0.50 -20.17 -16.95
N ASP A 302 -0.57 -21.32 -17.60
CA ASP A 302 -0.91 -21.41 -19.03
C ASP A 302 -2.41 -21.13 -19.22
N THR A 303 -2.72 -20.05 -19.92
CA THR A 303 -4.10 -19.59 -20.11
C THR A 303 -4.93 -20.47 -21.06
N LEU A 304 -4.28 -21.33 -21.86
CA LEU A 304 -4.95 -22.25 -22.78
C LEU A 304 -5.27 -23.59 -22.09
N THR A 305 -4.26 -24.19 -21.45
CA THR A 305 -4.40 -25.49 -20.80
C THR A 305 -4.97 -25.41 -19.40
N LYS A 306 -5.01 -24.20 -18.80
CA LYS A 306 -5.46 -23.96 -17.43
C LYS A 306 -4.59 -24.65 -16.38
N LYS A 307 -3.32 -24.90 -16.67
CA LYS A 307 -2.38 -25.57 -15.76
C LYS A 307 -1.33 -24.59 -15.25
N VAL A 308 -0.86 -24.83 -14.04
CA VAL A 308 0.30 -24.13 -13.49
C VAL A 308 1.55 -24.58 -14.25
N VAL A 309 2.32 -23.60 -14.73
CA VAL A 309 3.58 -23.82 -15.47
C VAL A 309 4.77 -23.75 -14.54
N SER A 310 4.74 -22.76 -13.64
CA SER A 310 5.81 -22.56 -12.66
C SER A 310 5.30 -21.84 -11.42
N VAL A 311 5.97 -22.08 -10.30
CA VAL A 311 5.76 -21.36 -9.04
C VAL A 311 7.09 -20.73 -8.67
N ASP A 312 7.14 -19.40 -8.60
CA ASP A 312 8.33 -18.65 -8.17
C ASP A 312 8.28 -18.43 -6.66
N LEU A 313 8.96 -19.29 -5.93
CA LEU A 313 9.06 -19.22 -4.48
C LEU A 313 10.18 -18.27 -4.08
N CYS A 314 9.98 -17.50 -3.02
CA CYS A 314 11.01 -16.61 -2.49
C CYS A 314 12.27 -17.41 -2.12
N LYS A 315 13.41 -17.04 -2.69
CA LYS A 315 14.70 -17.75 -2.56
C LYS A 315 15.15 -17.96 -1.11
N GLU A 316 14.69 -17.14 -0.20
CA GLU A 316 15.05 -17.22 1.23
C GLU A 316 14.43 -18.41 1.97
N ARG A 317 13.48 -19.12 1.34
CA ARG A 317 12.75 -20.25 1.92
C ARG A 317 12.96 -21.59 1.20
N ILE A 318 13.98 -21.72 0.40
CA ILE A 318 14.28 -22.94 -0.37
C ILE A 318 14.34 -24.21 0.51
N ALA A 319 14.77 -24.11 1.77
CA ALA A 319 14.81 -25.25 2.70
C ALA A 319 13.43 -25.84 3.07
N TYR A 320 12.35 -25.16 2.73
CA TYR A 320 10.97 -25.58 3.03
C TYR A 320 10.11 -25.74 1.77
N GLU A 321 10.72 -25.84 0.59
CA GLU A 321 10.04 -25.81 -0.70
C GLU A 321 8.86 -26.78 -0.79
N LYS A 322 9.08 -28.04 -0.45
CA LYS A 322 8.01 -29.07 -0.56
C LYS A 322 6.85 -28.77 0.38
N MET A 323 7.13 -28.43 1.62
CA MET A 323 6.11 -28.11 2.63
C MET A 323 5.36 -26.80 2.29
N ILE A 324 6.06 -25.84 1.67
CA ILE A 324 5.48 -24.58 1.21
C ILE A 324 4.53 -24.83 0.02
N ILE A 325 4.86 -25.72 -0.92
CA ILE A 325 4.02 -26.03 -2.06
C ILE A 325 2.74 -26.71 -1.61
N ASP A 326 2.81 -27.69 -0.72
CA ASP A 326 1.63 -28.38 -0.18
C ASP A 326 0.70 -27.38 0.53
N ASP A 327 1.24 -26.52 1.37
CA ASP A 327 0.48 -25.47 2.06
C ASP A 327 -0.05 -24.38 1.10
N LEU A 328 0.68 -24.12 0.00
CA LEU A 328 0.25 -23.22 -1.06
C LEU A 328 -1.01 -23.76 -1.74
N LEU A 329 -1.04 -25.05 -2.06
CA LEU A 329 -2.18 -25.70 -2.68
C LEU A 329 -3.40 -25.69 -1.75
N GLU A 330 -3.22 -26.00 -0.47
CA GLU A 330 -4.28 -25.90 0.54
C GLU A 330 -4.79 -24.46 0.72
N SER A 331 -3.89 -23.47 0.67
CA SER A 331 -4.24 -22.06 0.79
C SER A 331 -4.93 -21.50 -0.45
N LEU A 332 -4.74 -22.09 -1.62
CA LEU A 332 -5.44 -21.71 -2.86
C LEU A 332 -6.96 -21.79 -2.72
N GLU A 333 -7.48 -22.83 -2.08
CA GLU A 333 -8.91 -22.95 -1.80
C GLU A 333 -9.41 -21.84 -0.87
N LEU A 334 -8.65 -21.53 0.16
CA LEU A 334 -8.98 -20.47 1.12
C LEU A 334 -8.93 -19.06 0.50
N CYS A 335 -7.95 -18.84 -0.36
CA CYS A 335 -7.85 -17.56 -1.09
C CYS A 335 -8.99 -17.36 -2.07
N TYR A 336 -9.51 -18.43 -2.66
CA TYR A 336 -10.66 -18.37 -3.53
C TYR A 336 -11.91 -17.83 -2.85
N ILE A 337 -12.20 -18.36 -1.70
CA ILE A 337 -13.39 -17.98 -0.94
C ILE A 337 -13.28 -16.54 -0.43
N SER A 338 -12.08 -16.05 -0.14
CA SER A 338 -11.83 -14.76 0.48
C SER A 338 -11.43 -13.64 -0.49
N SER A 339 -10.89 -13.98 -1.67
CA SER A 339 -10.50 -13.00 -2.67
C SER A 339 -11.61 -12.84 -3.70
N GLN A 340 -11.91 -11.63 -4.08
CA GLN A 340 -12.79 -11.30 -5.23
C GLN A 340 -12.04 -11.52 -6.56
N TRP A 341 -11.25 -12.60 -6.65
CA TRP A 341 -10.57 -12.97 -7.88
C TRP A 341 -11.61 -13.34 -8.92
N ASP A 342 -11.37 -12.91 -10.13
CA ASP A 342 -12.18 -13.32 -11.23
C ASP A 342 -12.21 -14.88 -11.27
N GLY A 343 -13.41 -15.45 -11.43
CA GLY A 343 -13.62 -16.88 -11.33
C GLY A 343 -12.79 -17.70 -12.35
N PHE A 344 -12.25 -17.04 -13.38
CA PHE A 344 -11.35 -17.65 -14.35
C PHE A 344 -9.96 -17.93 -13.74
N LYS A 345 -9.34 -16.99 -13.07
CA LYS A 345 -8.03 -17.16 -12.42
C LYS A 345 -8.08 -18.25 -11.39
N LEU A 346 -9.17 -18.35 -10.72
CA LEU A 346 -9.37 -19.37 -9.71
C LEU A 346 -9.61 -20.76 -10.26
N LYS A 347 -10.42 -20.88 -11.28
CA LYS A 347 -10.63 -22.16 -11.95
C LYS A 347 -9.30 -22.72 -12.47
N VAL A 348 -8.40 -21.85 -12.95
CA VAL A 348 -7.06 -22.23 -13.40
C VAL A 348 -6.20 -22.77 -12.25
N LEU A 349 -6.26 -22.15 -11.10
CA LEU A 349 -5.50 -22.58 -9.93
C LEU A 349 -6.10 -23.84 -9.28
N TYR A 350 -7.42 -23.99 -9.34
CA TYR A 350 -8.12 -25.17 -8.82
C TYR A 350 -7.86 -26.44 -9.65
N GLU A 351 -7.53 -26.28 -10.93
CA GLU A 351 -7.14 -27.40 -11.80
C GLU A 351 -5.65 -27.78 -11.65
N PHE A 352 -4.93 -27.18 -10.72
CA PHE A 352 -3.58 -27.60 -10.36
C PHE A 352 -3.64 -29.01 -9.79
N ASP A 353 -2.97 -29.93 -10.47
CA ASP A 353 -3.00 -31.34 -10.12
C ASP A 353 -2.16 -31.60 -8.86
N HIS A 354 -2.82 -31.88 -7.74
CA HIS A 354 -2.16 -32.29 -6.51
C HIS A 354 -1.33 -33.57 -6.65
N SER A 355 -1.49 -34.32 -7.80
CA SER A 355 -0.74 -35.52 -8.08
C SER A 355 0.68 -35.27 -8.62
N THR A 356 1.02 -34.03 -8.99
CA THR A 356 2.40 -33.69 -9.31
C THR A 356 3.21 -33.60 -8.02
N GLU A 357 3.56 -34.74 -7.46
CA GLU A 357 4.62 -34.81 -6.47
C GLU A 357 5.87 -34.20 -7.09
N CYS A 358 6.38 -33.16 -6.50
CA CYS A 358 7.71 -32.66 -6.81
C CYS A 358 8.71 -33.70 -6.28
N ASP A 359 9.22 -34.55 -7.18
CA ASP A 359 10.39 -35.38 -6.89
C ASP A 359 11.64 -34.53 -6.61
#